data_acb54a8023c8eef365475b14e5b511ad
#
_entry.id   acb54a8023c8eef365475b14e5b511ad
#
_cell.length_a   1.000
_cell.length_b   1.000
_cell.length_c   1.000
_cell.angle_alpha   90.00
_cell.angle_beta   90.00
_cell.angle_gamma   90.00
#
_symmetry.space_group_name_H-M   'P 1'
#
loop_
_entity.id
_entity.type
_entity.pdbx_description
1 polymer ?
#
loop_
_entity_poly.entity_id
_entity_poly.type
_entity_poly.pdbx_seq_one_letter_code
_entity_poly.pdbx_strand_id
1 'polypeptide(L)'
;KNSGYKIYDNYVYGFNIGDLVSTIKDKLNNNLIMIKNGQDIISTGTVFNLNNQEYIAVLYGDINGDGKINSADLLKMRQHLLGMIELTGPFKKAASIVNGTSINSADLLRIRQHLLGIKNITQ
;
A
#
# COMPACT_ATOMS: atom_id res chain seq x y z
N LYS A 1 6.54 -2.34 17.89
CA LYS A 1 6.95 -1.58 17.80
C LYS A 1 8.04 -1.52 16.99
N ASN A 2 8.85 -1.85 17.02
CA ASN A 2 10.00 -1.79 16.27
C ASN A 2 10.11 -2.91 15.30
N SER A 3 9.15 -3.05 14.47
CA SER A 3 9.10 -4.18 13.55
C SER A 3 9.44 -3.79 12.12
N GLY A 4 10.09 -2.64 11.95
CA GLY A 4 10.50 -2.18 10.62
C GLY A 4 9.41 -1.41 9.88
N TYR A 5 8.28 -1.23 10.50
CA TYR A 5 7.20 -0.47 9.88
C TYR A 5 7.36 1.01 10.19
N LYS A 6 6.87 1.84 9.27
CA LYS A 6 6.89 3.29 9.44
C LYS A 6 5.46 3.79 9.49
N ILE A 7 5.19 4.71 10.39
CA ILE A 7 3.87 5.27 10.58
C ILE A 7 3.93 6.77 10.37
N TYR A 8 3.11 7.28 9.46
CA TYR A 8 2.95 8.71 9.22
C TYR A 8 1.47 9.00 9.33
N ASP A 9 1.10 9.89 10.25
CA ASP A 9 -0.29 10.11 10.63
C ASP A 9 -0.87 8.77 11.07
N ASN A 10 -1.88 8.24 10.40
CA ASN A 10 -2.39 6.92 10.69
C ASN A 10 -2.15 5.94 9.55
N TYR A 11 -1.20 6.24 8.67
CA TYR A 11 -0.82 5.35 7.58
C TYR A 11 0.41 4.54 7.95
N VAL A 12 0.39 3.26 7.69
CA VAL A 12 1.48 2.35 8.02
C VAL A 12 2.10 1.82 6.74
N TYR A 13 3.42 1.98 6.64
CA TYR A 13 4.22 1.55 5.50
C TYR A 13 5.20 0.47 5.94
N GLY A 14 5.74 -0.26 4.99
CA GLY A 14 6.80 -1.23 5.26
C GLY A 14 6.35 -2.68 5.18
N PHE A 15 5.09 -2.93 4.87
CA PHE A 15 4.64 -4.28 4.58
C PHE A 15 5.17 -4.71 3.22
N ASN A 16 5.48 -5.98 3.07
CA ASN A 16 5.88 -6.51 1.76
C ASN A 16 4.65 -7.05 1.05
N ILE A 17 4.69 -7.01 -0.28
CA ILE A 17 3.65 -7.62 -1.09
C ILE A 17 3.61 -9.11 -0.73
N GLY A 18 2.42 -9.60 -0.42
CA GLY A 18 2.24 -10.99 -0.03
C GLY A 18 2.21 -11.24 1.47
N ASP A 19 2.50 -10.21 2.28
CA ASP A 19 2.42 -10.38 3.73
C ASP A 19 1.01 -10.75 4.16
N LEU A 20 0.91 -11.56 5.19
CA LEU A 20 -0.37 -12.02 5.71
C LEU A 20 -0.69 -11.33 7.03
N VAL A 21 -1.97 -11.06 7.22
CA VAL A 21 -2.47 -10.46 8.46
C VAL A 21 -2.09 -11.33 9.66
N SER A 22 -2.26 -12.65 9.53
CA SER A 22 -1.94 -13.57 10.62
C SER A 22 -0.49 -13.48 11.04
N THR A 23 0.42 -13.35 10.07
CA THR A 23 1.84 -13.22 10.36
C THR A 23 2.15 -11.91 11.07
N ILE A 24 1.55 -10.82 10.62
CA ILE A 24 1.75 -9.51 11.24
C ILE A 24 1.19 -9.51 12.66
N LYS A 25 0.03 -10.13 12.83
CA LYS A 25 -0.60 -10.21 14.14
C LYS A 25 0.32 -10.93 15.13
N ASP A 26 0.96 -12.02 14.69
CA ASP A 26 1.90 -12.75 15.54
C ASP A 26 3.10 -11.87 15.93
N LYS A 27 3.62 -11.10 14.99
CA LYS A 27 4.76 -10.22 15.26
C LYS A 27 4.41 -9.15 16.28
N LEU A 28 3.16 -8.77 16.38
CA LEU A 28 2.70 -7.73 17.28
C LEU A 28 2.05 -8.30 18.54
N ASN A 29 2.31 -9.58 18.82
CA ASN A 29 1.83 -10.24 20.03
C ASN A 29 0.32 -10.21 20.16
N ASN A 30 -0.37 -10.31 19.02
CA ASN A 30 -1.84 -10.34 18.97
C ASN A 30 -2.51 -9.08 19.46
N ASN A 31 -1.78 -7.97 19.53
CA ASN A 31 -2.38 -6.68 19.87
C ASN A 31 -3.07 -6.02 18.70
N LEU A 32 -2.87 -6.58 17.50
CA LEU A 32 -3.43 -6.04 16.29
C LEU A 32 -4.76 -6.69 15.99
N ILE A 33 -5.77 -5.89 15.72
CA ILE A 33 -7.08 -6.38 15.31
C ILE A 33 -7.39 -5.79 13.95
N MET A 34 -7.55 -6.66 12.96
CA MET A 34 -7.95 -6.20 11.63
C MET A 34 -9.45 -6.03 11.62
N ILE A 35 -9.93 -4.86 11.24
CA ILE A 35 -11.35 -4.57 11.24
C ILE A 35 -11.92 -4.46 9.85
N LYS A 36 -11.08 -4.60 8.82
CA LYS A 36 -11.59 -4.46 7.48
C LYS A 36 -10.69 -5.19 6.50
N ASN A 37 -11.28 -5.51 5.37
CA ASN A 37 -10.66 -6.19 4.27
C ASN A 37 -11.14 -7.66 4.17
N GLY A 38 -11.36 -8.34 5.27
CA GLY A 38 -11.93 -9.68 5.23
C GLY A 38 -11.04 -10.75 4.65
N GLN A 39 -9.80 -10.41 4.28
CA GLN A 39 -8.84 -11.34 3.71
C GLN A 39 -7.61 -11.38 4.56
N ASP A 40 -6.86 -12.47 4.47
CA ASP A 40 -5.64 -12.59 5.25
C ASP A 40 -4.46 -11.85 4.65
N ILE A 41 -4.53 -11.43 3.40
CA ILE A 41 -3.42 -10.72 2.75
C ILE A 41 -3.50 -9.22 3.06
N ILE A 42 -2.34 -8.63 3.34
CA ILE A 42 -2.26 -7.19 3.57
C ILE A 42 -2.33 -6.49 2.22
N SER A 43 -3.13 -5.43 2.16
CA SER A 43 -3.24 -4.63 0.94
C SER A 43 -3.38 -3.16 1.31
N THR A 44 -3.19 -2.29 0.33
CA THR A 44 -3.45 -0.88 0.54
C THR A 44 -4.91 -0.69 0.90
N GLY A 45 -5.16 0.00 2.00
CA GLY A 45 -6.51 0.22 2.49
C GLY A 45 -6.93 -0.75 3.58
N THR A 46 -6.11 -1.77 3.90
CA THR A 46 -6.41 -2.64 5.03
C THR A 46 -6.37 -1.81 6.31
N VAL A 47 -7.40 -1.91 7.12
CA VAL A 47 -7.54 -1.12 8.32
C VAL A 47 -7.25 -2.00 9.54
N PHE A 48 -6.37 -1.51 10.40
CA PHE A 48 -6.01 -2.19 11.62
C PHE A 48 -6.42 -1.36 12.82
N ASN A 49 -6.78 -2.03 13.90
CA ASN A 49 -6.96 -1.37 15.18
C ASN A 49 -5.90 -1.91 16.13
N LEU A 50 -5.08 -1.00 16.64
CA LEU A 50 -4.02 -1.36 17.58
C LEU A 50 -4.12 -0.44 18.77
N ASN A 51 -4.42 -0.98 19.94
CA ASN A 51 -4.55 -0.18 21.18
C ASN A 51 -5.55 0.96 21.02
N ASN A 52 -6.69 0.66 20.40
CA ASN A 52 -7.80 1.60 20.21
C ASN A 52 -7.49 2.72 19.23
N GLN A 53 -6.45 2.54 18.41
CA GLN A 53 -6.09 3.50 17.38
C GLN A 53 -6.19 2.80 16.02
N GLU A 54 -6.85 3.44 15.06
CA GLU A 54 -6.96 2.90 13.71
C GLU A 54 -5.77 3.29 12.87
N TYR A 55 -5.28 2.34 12.09
CA TYR A 55 -4.20 2.54 11.13
C TYR A 55 -4.59 1.94 9.80
N ILE A 56 -4.09 2.52 8.74
CA ILE A 56 -4.41 2.09 7.37
C ILE A 56 -3.11 1.71 6.68
N ALA A 57 -3.06 0.51 6.10
CA ALA A 57 -1.87 0.04 5.39
C ALA A 57 -1.73 0.72 4.05
N VAL A 58 -0.47 1.02 3.68
CA VAL A 58 -0.12 1.54 2.37
C VAL A 58 1.02 0.69 1.83
N LEU A 59 0.80 0.08 0.68
CA LEU A 59 1.83 -0.69 -0.03
C LEU A 59 2.10 0.01 -1.34
N TYR A 60 3.32 0.52 -1.51
CA TYR A 60 3.67 1.24 -2.73
C TYR A 60 3.46 0.35 -3.94
N GLY A 61 2.74 0.87 -4.91
CA GLY A 61 2.43 0.16 -6.13
C GLY A 61 1.11 -0.60 -6.10
N ASP A 62 0.58 -0.90 -4.90
CA ASP A 62 -0.73 -1.56 -4.78
C ASP A 62 -1.82 -0.49 -4.75
N ILE A 63 -2.10 0.05 -5.91
CA ILE A 63 -2.95 1.23 -6.06
C ILE A 63 -4.42 0.89 -5.97
N ASN A 64 -4.81 -0.30 -6.42
CA ASN A 64 -6.21 -0.71 -6.37
C ASN A 64 -6.58 -1.45 -5.08
N GLY A 65 -5.59 -1.72 -4.21
CA GLY A 65 -5.88 -2.30 -2.92
C GLY A 65 -6.14 -3.79 -2.92
N ASP A 66 -5.56 -4.53 -3.85
CA ASP A 66 -5.75 -5.99 -3.91
C ASP A 66 -4.57 -6.79 -3.36
N GLY A 67 -3.53 -6.11 -2.86
CA GLY A 67 -2.37 -6.77 -2.27
C GLY A 67 -1.33 -7.21 -3.27
N LYS A 68 -1.46 -6.80 -4.52
CA LYS A 68 -0.54 -7.18 -5.60
C LYS A 68 -0.16 -5.95 -6.40
N ILE A 69 0.98 -6.01 -7.07
CA ILE A 69 1.36 -4.98 -8.03
C ILE A 69 1.28 -5.62 -9.41
N ASN A 70 0.33 -5.15 -10.22
CA ASN A 70 0.12 -5.72 -11.55
C ASN A 70 -0.43 -4.65 -12.49
N SER A 71 -0.85 -5.07 -13.66
CA SER A 71 -1.33 -4.13 -14.68
C SER A 71 -2.58 -3.37 -14.26
N ALA A 72 -3.36 -3.91 -13.32
CA ALA A 72 -4.54 -3.19 -12.82
C ALA A 72 -4.12 -1.92 -12.08
N ASP A 73 -2.99 -1.97 -11.36
CA ASP A 73 -2.46 -0.80 -10.67
C ASP A 73 -1.95 0.23 -11.67
N LEU A 74 -1.29 -0.23 -12.71
CA LEU A 74 -0.83 0.65 -13.78
C LEU A 74 -2.01 1.38 -14.42
N LEU A 75 -3.08 0.64 -14.67
CA LEU A 75 -4.29 1.22 -15.26
C LEU A 75 -4.87 2.31 -14.37
N LYS A 76 -4.96 2.05 -13.06
CA LYS A 76 -5.48 3.04 -12.12
C LYS A 76 -4.65 4.32 -12.14
N MET A 77 -3.34 4.17 -12.17
CA MET A 77 -2.46 5.34 -12.19
C MET A 77 -2.63 6.12 -13.48
N ARG A 78 -2.74 5.43 -14.61
CA ARG A 78 -2.94 6.11 -15.89
C ARG A 78 -4.27 6.86 -15.90
N GLN A 79 -5.31 6.25 -15.36
CA GLN A 79 -6.62 6.91 -15.29
C GLN A 79 -6.56 8.16 -14.43
N HIS A 80 -5.81 8.10 -13.33
CA HIS A 80 -5.64 9.28 -12.48
C HIS A 80 -4.89 10.39 -13.22
N LEU A 81 -3.80 10.03 -13.90
CA LEU A 81 -3.00 11.03 -14.61
C LEU A 81 -3.76 11.66 -15.78
N LEU A 82 -4.70 10.91 -16.35
CA LEU A 82 -5.54 11.42 -17.43
C LEU A 82 -6.77 12.19 -16.92
N GLY A 83 -6.95 12.26 -15.62
CA GLY A 83 -8.08 12.97 -15.05
C GLY A 83 -9.39 12.20 -15.09
N MET A 84 -9.34 10.92 -15.41
CA MET A 84 -10.56 10.09 -15.48
C MET A 84 -11.08 9.67 -14.14
N ILE A 85 -10.18 9.48 -13.18
CA ILE A 85 -10.50 9.18 -11.78
C ILE A 85 -9.59 10.01 -10.90
N GLU A 86 -9.92 10.07 -9.63
CA GLU A 86 -9.05 10.75 -8.67
C GLU A 86 -8.72 9.77 -7.55
N LEU A 87 -7.44 9.46 -7.39
CA LEU A 87 -6.97 8.61 -6.30
C LEU A 87 -6.90 9.43 -5.02
N THR A 88 -7.41 8.88 -3.93
CA THR A 88 -7.46 9.57 -2.64
C THR A 88 -7.05 8.62 -1.53
N GLY A 89 -6.74 9.20 -0.34
CA GLY A 89 -6.44 8.42 0.85
C GLY A 89 -5.26 7.50 0.66
N PRO A 90 -5.34 6.27 1.15
CA PRO A 90 -4.21 5.34 1.07
C PRO A 90 -3.85 4.99 -0.37
N PHE A 91 -4.81 5.03 -1.28
CA PHE A 91 -4.54 4.68 -2.69
C PHE A 91 -3.69 5.75 -3.36
N LYS A 92 -3.93 7.01 -3.05
CA LYS A 92 -3.09 8.10 -3.53
C LYS A 92 -1.67 7.96 -2.98
N LYS A 93 -1.54 7.60 -1.71
CA LYS A 93 -0.24 7.43 -1.10
C LYS A 93 0.49 6.24 -1.70
N ALA A 94 -0.22 5.15 -2.00
CA ALA A 94 0.39 3.99 -2.65
C ALA A 94 0.89 4.31 -4.06
N ALA A 95 0.28 5.27 -4.73
CA ALA A 95 0.68 5.68 -6.08
C ALA A 95 1.82 6.69 -6.06
N SER A 96 2.06 7.37 -4.94
CA SER A 96 3.11 8.38 -4.83
C SER A 96 4.44 7.72 -4.47
N ILE A 97 4.98 6.95 -5.40
CA ILE A 97 6.11 6.05 -5.15
C ILE A 97 7.43 6.80 -5.04
N VAL A 98 7.63 7.80 -5.89
CA VAL A 98 8.92 8.46 -6.01
C VAL A 98 9.16 9.47 -4.90
N ASN A 99 8.22 10.39 -4.69
CA ASN A 99 8.44 11.44 -3.69
C ASN A 99 7.46 11.43 -2.53
N GLY A 100 6.44 10.57 -2.58
CA GLY A 100 5.51 10.41 -1.47
C GLY A 100 4.46 11.49 -1.32
N THR A 101 4.45 12.51 -2.15
CA THR A 101 3.53 13.63 -1.99
C THR A 101 2.63 13.88 -3.19
N SER A 102 3.05 13.47 -4.37
CA SER A 102 2.25 13.72 -5.57
C SER A 102 2.40 12.54 -6.52
N ILE A 103 1.48 12.46 -7.46
CA ILE A 103 1.49 11.41 -8.48
C ILE A 103 1.83 12.07 -9.81
N ASN A 104 2.86 11.56 -10.48
CA ASN A 104 3.25 12.10 -11.77
C ASN A 104 3.82 10.98 -12.64
N SER A 105 4.37 11.35 -13.80
CA SER A 105 4.86 10.36 -14.76
C SER A 105 6.04 9.55 -14.22
N ALA A 106 6.78 10.07 -13.25
CA ALA A 106 7.87 9.30 -12.64
C ALA A 106 7.33 8.09 -11.89
N ASP A 107 6.19 8.24 -11.22
CA ASP A 107 5.55 7.13 -10.54
C ASP A 107 5.05 6.09 -11.53
N LEU A 108 4.50 6.54 -12.64
CA LEU A 108 4.05 5.64 -13.70
C LEU A 108 5.23 4.82 -14.23
N LEU A 109 6.36 5.48 -14.46
CA LEU A 109 7.56 4.79 -14.91
C LEU A 109 8.00 3.73 -13.92
N ARG A 110 7.94 4.04 -12.62
CA ARG A 110 8.36 3.09 -11.60
C ARG A 110 7.50 1.82 -11.62
N ILE A 111 6.19 1.95 -11.78
CA ILE A 111 5.33 0.77 -11.87
C ILE A 111 5.66 -0.03 -13.11
N ARG A 112 5.87 0.64 -14.24
CA ARG A 112 6.21 -0.05 -15.47
C ARG A 112 7.53 -0.80 -15.34
N GLN A 113 8.52 -0.20 -14.70
CA GLN A 113 9.81 -0.87 -14.47
C GLN A 113 9.64 -2.10 -13.60
N HIS A 114 8.79 -2.01 -12.58
CA HIS A 114 8.51 -3.16 -11.72
C HIS A 114 7.86 -4.29 -12.51
N LEU A 115 6.86 -3.97 -13.31
CA LEU A 115 6.14 -4.98 -14.08
C LEU A 115 7.01 -5.64 -15.14
N LEU A 116 8.00 -4.92 -15.63
CA LEU A 116 8.94 -5.46 -16.62
C LEU A 116 10.11 -6.19 -15.97
N GLY A 117 10.17 -6.20 -14.64
CA GLY A 117 11.26 -6.87 -13.94
C GLY A 117 12.57 -6.11 -13.96
N ILE A 118 12.56 -4.84 -14.37
CA ILE A 118 13.78 -4.04 -14.48
C ILE A 118 14.22 -3.51 -13.12
N LYS A 119 13.26 -3.02 -12.34
CA LYS A 119 13.57 -2.43 -11.06
C LYS A 119 12.35 -2.59 -10.16
N ASN A 120 12.50 -3.36 -9.11
CA ASN A 120 11.38 -3.63 -8.20
C ASN A 120 11.05 -2.42 -7.34
N ILE A 121 9.77 -2.28 -7.01
CA ILE A 121 9.32 -1.29 -6.07
C ILE A 121 9.59 -1.83 -4.67
N THR A 122 10.29 -1.04 -3.86
CA THR A 122 10.57 -1.44 -2.47
C THR A 122 9.63 -0.73 -1.52
N GLN A 123 9.24 -1.44 -0.49
CA GLN A 123 8.36 -0.90 0.53
C GLN A 123 9.15 -0.25 1.65
#